data_39a97a7ef282231984a5aa6a1126e000
#
_entry.id   39a97a7ef282231984a5aa6a1126e000
#
_cell.length_a   1.000
_cell.length_b   1.000
_cell.length_c   1.000
_cell.angle_alpha   90.00
_cell.angle_beta   90.00
_cell.angle_gamma   90.00
#
_symmetry.space_group_name_H-M   'P 1'
#
loop_
_entity.id
_entity.type
_entity.pdbx_description
1 polymer ?
#
loop_
_entity_poly.entity_id
_entity_poly.type
_entity_poly.pdbx_seq_one_letter_code
_entity_poly.pdbx_strand_id
1 'polypeptide(L)'
;MDKKSKIIILILIILVVCGVGIHLFSSSSNLKTVGSKNITDMAGRTVQIPSSIDKVVGTSPSMTTVLYMIAPEKLSAINSNWTDDELNYVPSQYANLPVVGNLHGSHDGSYEGFISSKPDVAIDSIDGGKNGDLATVQERQDKFGEIPVVAVNDTGDVEKIDGSITFMGDVLGAQDKAKKLTDFNDKYLNEVHQKSAQITDKKTVYYAEGNEGLQTDLSGSYHGYLIDLVGGENVANSLSQGNTSSGVQVSMEQIIKWDPEVIITANPDFYAKVYSDPSWAGITAVKNHDVYLSPQSPFNWFDRPVGANMIIGVPWTAKCIYPDQYQDIDMISATQEFYGDFYHVDLTRAEAKQMLLDSGIAELDL
;
A
#
# COMPACT_ATOMS: atom_id res chain seq x y z
N MET A 1 15.54 27.61 75.96
CA MET A 1 15.78 28.06 74.59
C MET A 1 15.05 29.38 74.38
N ASP A 2 15.77 30.42 74.10
CA ASP A 2 15.19 31.73 73.98
C ASP A 2 14.46 31.93 72.60
N LYS A 3 13.71 33.02 72.48
CA LYS A 3 12.88 33.30 71.31
C LYS A 3 13.71 33.43 70.02
N LYS A 4 14.99 33.86 70.12
CA LYS A 4 15.93 33.98 69.00
C LYS A 4 16.41 32.62 68.49
N SER A 5 16.70 31.65 69.41
CA SER A 5 17.11 30.30 69.06
C SER A 5 15.98 29.51 68.34
N LYS A 6 14.71 29.73 68.71
CA LYS A 6 13.55 29.14 68.02
C LYS A 6 13.35 29.69 66.59
N ILE A 7 13.59 30.96 66.38
CA ILE A 7 13.49 31.60 65.06
C ILE A 7 14.62 31.12 64.12
N ILE A 8 15.83 30.96 64.60
CA ILE A 8 16.96 30.44 63.84
C ILE A 8 16.74 29.01 63.42
N ILE A 9 16.21 28.15 64.32
CA ILE A 9 15.87 26.76 63.97
C ILE A 9 14.74 26.69 62.93
N LEU A 10 13.72 27.58 63.05
CA LEU A 10 12.62 27.62 62.06
C LEU A 10 13.10 28.06 60.67
N ILE A 11 14.01 29.03 60.57
CA ILE A 11 14.61 29.48 59.32
C ILE A 11 15.50 28.40 58.70
N LEU A 12 16.25 27.63 59.48
CA LEU A 12 17.05 26.52 59.02
C LEU A 12 16.18 25.37 58.50
N ILE A 13 15.04 25.07 59.16
CA ILE A 13 14.10 24.06 58.68
C ILE A 13 13.45 24.49 57.36
N ILE A 14 13.08 25.76 57.21
CA ILE A 14 12.49 26.26 55.96
C ILE A 14 13.52 26.23 54.82
N LEU A 15 14.78 26.52 55.04
CA LEU A 15 15.87 26.45 54.07
C LEU A 15 16.16 24.99 53.68
N VAL A 16 16.08 24.02 54.57
CA VAL A 16 16.24 22.58 54.24
C VAL A 16 15.04 22.05 53.46
N VAL A 17 13.82 22.44 53.84
CA VAL A 17 12.62 22.04 53.12
C VAL A 17 12.58 22.65 51.69
N CYS A 18 13.00 23.92 51.53
CA CYS A 18 13.13 24.54 50.20
C CYS A 18 14.28 23.92 49.38
N GLY A 19 15.41 23.58 50.01
CA GLY A 19 16.53 22.92 49.33
C GLY A 19 16.20 21.48 48.87
N VAL A 20 15.49 20.71 49.68
CA VAL A 20 15.01 19.36 49.33
C VAL A 20 13.88 19.41 48.27
N GLY A 21 12.98 20.42 48.37
CA GLY A 21 11.93 20.64 47.37
C GLY A 21 12.48 20.99 45.98
N ILE A 22 13.59 21.79 45.93
CA ILE A 22 14.27 22.13 44.67
C ILE A 22 15.01 20.90 44.10
N HIS A 23 15.57 20.00 44.94
CA HIS A 23 16.23 18.79 44.47
C HIS A 23 15.24 17.70 44.05
N LEU A 24 14.01 17.68 44.57
CA LEU A 24 12.98 16.73 44.14
C LEU A 24 12.25 17.14 42.87
N PHE A 25 12.33 18.42 42.44
CA PHE A 25 11.80 18.91 41.17
C PHE A 25 12.82 18.97 40.04
N SER A 26 14.08 18.60 40.30
CA SER A 26 15.13 18.42 39.27
C SER A 26 15.24 16.94 38.83
N SER A 27 14.16 16.18 38.84
CA SER A 27 14.00 15.10 37.86
C SER A 27 13.71 15.79 36.53
N SER A 28 14.73 16.31 35.89
CA SER A 28 14.68 16.54 34.43
C SER A 28 14.38 15.19 33.79
N SER A 29 13.10 14.92 33.56
CA SER A 29 12.75 14.17 32.37
C SER A 29 13.60 14.81 31.26
N ASN A 30 14.54 14.06 30.70
CA ASN A 30 15.12 14.34 29.39
C ASN A 30 13.96 14.23 28.40
N LEU A 31 13.05 15.19 28.36
CA LEU A 31 12.31 15.55 27.20
C LEU A 31 13.40 15.89 26.16
N LYS A 32 13.75 14.92 25.30
CA LYS A 32 14.39 15.22 24.04
C LYS A 32 13.57 16.36 23.47
N THR A 33 14.12 17.54 23.41
CA THR A 33 13.56 18.64 22.61
C THR A 33 13.73 18.15 21.18
N VAL A 34 12.72 17.44 20.68
CA VAL A 34 12.69 17.01 19.29
C VAL A 34 12.62 18.30 18.50
N GLY A 35 13.73 18.68 17.84
CA GLY A 35 13.73 19.82 16.94
C GLY A 35 12.61 19.65 15.92
N SER A 36 12.13 20.72 15.33
CA SER A 36 11.19 20.68 14.21
C SER A 36 11.83 21.20 12.93
N LYS A 37 11.36 20.72 11.79
CA LYS A 37 11.72 21.21 10.46
C LYS A 37 10.46 21.55 9.67
N ASN A 38 10.57 22.51 8.76
CA ASN A 38 9.51 22.79 7.79
C ASN A 38 9.76 22.01 6.51
N ILE A 39 8.73 21.41 5.97
CA ILE A 39 8.71 20.79 4.64
C ILE A 39 7.61 21.42 3.80
N THR A 40 7.72 21.32 2.49
CA THR A 40 6.59 21.59 1.57
C THR A 40 6.01 20.24 1.17
N ASP A 41 4.74 19.98 1.49
CA ASP A 41 4.06 18.75 1.11
C ASP A 41 3.58 18.76 -0.35
N MET A 42 3.05 17.65 -0.83
CA MET A 42 2.65 17.53 -2.24
C MET A 42 1.36 18.29 -2.57
N ALA A 43 0.63 18.81 -1.58
CA ALA A 43 -0.43 19.80 -1.75
C ALA A 43 0.10 21.25 -1.80
N GLY A 44 1.42 21.48 -1.71
CA GLY A 44 2.06 22.77 -1.72
C GLY A 44 2.00 23.53 -0.39
N ARG A 45 1.59 22.88 0.73
CA ARG A 45 1.54 23.49 2.05
C ARG A 45 2.89 23.42 2.72
N THR A 46 3.23 24.46 3.50
CA THR A 46 4.35 24.37 4.45
C THR A 46 3.86 23.70 5.73
N VAL A 47 4.40 22.53 6.04
CA VAL A 47 4.05 21.73 7.21
C VAL A 47 5.25 21.67 8.14
N GLN A 48 5.05 21.98 9.41
CA GLN A 48 6.07 21.80 10.44
C GLN A 48 5.98 20.38 10.99
N ILE A 49 7.04 19.60 10.85
CA ILE A 49 7.13 18.21 11.32
C ILE A 49 8.30 18.06 12.30
N PRO A 50 8.32 17.04 13.18
CA PRO A 50 9.49 16.71 13.99
C PRO A 50 10.74 16.47 13.11
N SER A 51 11.91 16.87 13.59
CA SER A 51 13.18 16.63 12.88
C SER A 51 13.53 15.14 12.81
N SER A 52 13.06 14.33 13.79
CA SER A 52 13.12 12.87 13.78
C SER A 52 11.69 12.33 13.91
N ILE A 53 11.30 11.43 13.04
CA ILE A 53 10.01 10.75 13.05
C ILE A 53 10.26 9.31 13.47
N ASP A 54 9.74 8.93 14.63
CA ASP A 54 9.83 7.57 15.16
C ASP A 54 8.53 6.78 14.91
N LYS A 55 7.40 7.49 14.73
CA LYS A 55 6.08 6.90 14.50
C LYS A 55 5.32 7.61 13.40
N VAL A 56 4.78 6.83 12.47
CA VAL A 56 3.98 7.32 11.35
C VAL A 56 2.71 6.48 11.18
N VAL A 57 1.65 7.09 10.68
CA VAL A 57 0.42 6.39 10.29
C VAL A 57 -0.03 6.83 8.91
N GLY A 58 -0.47 5.89 8.08
CA GLY A 58 -1.13 6.15 6.80
C GLY A 58 -2.65 6.28 6.99
N THR A 59 -3.26 7.31 6.41
CA THR A 59 -4.72 7.51 6.50
C THR A 59 -5.51 6.61 5.56
N SER A 60 -4.83 5.90 4.67
CA SER A 60 -5.39 4.94 3.72
C SER A 60 -4.53 3.69 3.59
N PRO A 61 -5.09 2.56 3.13
CA PRO A 61 -4.32 1.34 2.84
C PRO A 61 -3.18 1.57 1.85
N SER A 62 -3.37 2.37 0.79
CA SER A 62 -2.33 2.69 -0.19
C SER A 62 -1.12 3.39 0.45
N MET A 63 -1.36 4.39 1.33
CA MET A 63 -0.27 5.05 2.06
C MET A 63 0.41 4.07 3.03
N THR A 64 -0.36 3.28 3.78
CA THR A 64 0.17 2.30 4.72
C THR A 64 1.03 1.24 4.02
N THR A 65 0.66 0.81 2.82
CA THR A 65 1.45 -0.15 2.02
C THR A 65 2.85 0.40 1.71
N VAL A 66 2.96 1.64 1.24
CA VAL A 66 4.28 2.27 1.00
C VAL A 66 5.06 2.41 2.30
N LEU A 67 4.42 2.89 3.37
CA LEU A 67 5.07 3.03 4.69
C LEU A 67 5.58 1.69 5.22
N TYR A 68 4.80 0.60 5.04
CA TYR A 68 5.22 -0.75 5.39
C TYR A 68 6.44 -1.19 4.57
N MET A 69 6.49 -0.87 3.28
CA MET A 69 7.59 -1.26 2.41
C MET A 69 8.90 -0.52 2.74
N ILE A 70 8.84 0.78 3.05
CA ILE A 70 10.05 1.60 3.19
C ILE A 70 10.47 1.89 4.63
N ALA A 71 9.55 1.83 5.59
CA ALA A 71 9.80 2.17 7.00
C ALA A 71 8.87 1.42 7.98
N PRO A 72 8.77 0.07 7.92
CA PRO A 72 7.81 -0.69 8.72
C PRO A 72 8.02 -0.52 10.23
N GLU A 73 9.26 -0.30 10.66
CA GLU A 73 9.63 -0.09 12.06
C GLU A 73 9.06 1.21 12.65
N LYS A 74 8.59 2.13 11.79
CA LYS A 74 7.97 3.40 12.18
C LYS A 74 6.44 3.35 12.20
N LEU A 75 5.81 2.28 11.67
CA LEU A 75 4.36 2.19 11.68
C LEU A 75 3.80 2.15 13.12
N SER A 76 2.91 3.09 13.42
CA SER A 76 2.18 3.14 14.71
C SER A 76 0.86 2.37 14.68
N ALA A 77 0.30 2.15 13.47
CA ALA A 77 -0.96 1.45 13.25
C ALA A 77 -1.09 1.03 11.77
N ILE A 78 -2.05 0.15 11.51
CA ILE A 78 -2.47 -0.31 10.17
C ILE A 78 -3.96 -0.04 9.95
N ASN A 79 -4.44 -0.12 8.71
CA ASN A 79 -5.82 0.21 8.40
C ASN A 79 -6.80 -0.96 8.62
N SER A 80 -6.35 -2.20 8.49
CA SER A 80 -7.16 -3.41 8.68
C SER A 80 -6.36 -4.50 9.37
N ASN A 81 -7.04 -5.46 9.99
CA ASN A 81 -6.38 -6.66 10.51
C ASN A 81 -5.77 -7.47 9.37
N TRP A 82 -4.62 -8.06 9.64
CA TRP A 82 -4.08 -9.11 8.79
C TRP A 82 -4.98 -10.35 8.85
N THR A 83 -5.20 -10.97 7.70
CA THR A 83 -5.79 -12.31 7.62
C THR A 83 -4.77 -13.38 8.02
N ASP A 84 -5.24 -14.61 8.28
CA ASP A 84 -4.34 -15.73 8.61
C ASP A 84 -3.34 -16.01 7.48
N ASP A 85 -3.75 -15.86 6.22
CA ASP A 85 -2.90 -16.05 5.05
C ASP A 85 -1.85 -14.93 4.92
N GLU A 86 -2.24 -13.67 5.14
CA GLU A 86 -1.30 -12.54 5.13
C GLU A 86 -0.25 -12.64 6.25
N LEU A 87 -0.63 -13.14 7.43
CA LEU A 87 0.27 -13.33 8.56
C LEU A 87 1.44 -14.30 8.26
N ASN A 88 1.31 -15.18 7.28
CA ASN A 88 2.42 -16.03 6.83
C ASN A 88 3.55 -15.22 6.17
N TYR A 89 3.23 -14.00 5.70
CA TYR A 89 4.16 -13.10 4.98
C TYR A 89 4.37 -11.76 5.71
N VAL A 90 4.02 -11.70 6.99
CA VAL A 90 4.24 -10.50 7.83
C VAL A 90 5.15 -10.86 9.00
N PRO A 91 6.31 -10.22 9.16
CA PRO A 91 7.16 -10.42 10.34
C PRO A 91 6.39 -10.20 11.64
N SER A 92 6.62 -11.06 12.63
CA SER A 92 5.84 -11.11 13.87
C SER A 92 5.77 -9.79 14.66
N GLN A 93 6.81 -8.93 14.50
CA GLN A 93 6.82 -7.60 15.11
C GLN A 93 5.78 -6.63 14.54
N TYR A 94 5.29 -6.86 13.32
CA TYR A 94 4.27 -6.04 12.66
C TYR A 94 2.88 -6.69 12.66
N ALA A 95 2.77 -7.94 13.12
CA ALA A 95 1.53 -8.72 13.12
C ALA A 95 0.45 -8.16 14.05
N ASN A 96 0.84 -7.46 15.13
CA ASN A 96 -0.06 -6.99 16.18
C ASN A 96 -0.12 -5.45 16.27
N LEU A 97 0.11 -4.74 15.17
CA LEU A 97 -0.07 -3.29 15.16
C LEU A 97 -1.55 -2.92 15.39
N PRO A 98 -1.85 -1.81 16.10
CA PRO A 98 -3.22 -1.34 16.26
C PRO A 98 -3.91 -1.11 14.92
N VAL A 99 -5.20 -1.44 14.83
CA VAL A 99 -6.02 -1.17 13.65
C VAL A 99 -6.79 0.12 13.85
N VAL A 100 -6.71 1.05 12.91
CA VAL A 100 -7.31 2.39 13.00
C VAL A 100 -8.39 2.66 11.95
N GLY A 101 -8.59 1.72 11.02
CA GLY A 101 -9.51 1.91 9.90
C GLY A 101 -8.95 2.85 8.83
N ASN A 102 -9.84 3.44 8.03
CA ASN A 102 -9.52 4.11 6.80
C ASN A 102 -10.28 5.45 6.70
N LEU A 103 -9.61 6.54 6.36
CA LEU A 103 -10.25 7.86 6.12
C LEU A 103 -10.61 8.09 4.65
N HIS A 104 -10.32 7.12 3.77
CA HIS A 104 -10.63 7.12 2.34
C HIS A 104 -11.49 5.89 2.00
N GLY A 105 -12.23 5.92 0.92
CA GLY A 105 -13.02 4.77 0.46
C GLY A 105 -14.12 4.40 1.45
N SER A 106 -13.91 3.36 2.27
CA SER A 106 -14.90 2.86 3.25
C SER A 106 -15.23 3.86 4.37
N HIS A 107 -14.33 4.80 4.68
CA HIS A 107 -14.45 5.78 5.76
C HIS A 107 -14.80 5.15 7.13
N ASP A 108 -14.29 3.95 7.40
CA ASP A 108 -14.51 3.20 8.65
C ASP A 108 -13.53 3.56 9.76
N GLY A 109 -12.52 4.39 9.46
CA GLY A 109 -11.55 4.91 10.41
C GLY A 109 -12.11 6.03 11.28
N SER A 110 -11.60 6.10 12.53
CA SER A 110 -11.90 7.20 13.44
C SER A 110 -10.67 8.02 13.75
N TYR A 111 -10.79 9.35 13.76
CA TYR A 111 -9.69 10.24 14.16
C TYR A 111 -9.14 9.90 15.55
N GLU A 112 -10.01 9.48 16.49
CA GLU A 112 -9.58 9.04 17.82
C GLU A 112 -8.66 7.82 17.75
N GLY A 113 -8.93 6.86 16.87
CA GLY A 113 -8.08 5.69 16.63
C GLY A 113 -6.69 6.10 16.15
N PHE A 114 -6.65 6.95 15.12
CA PHE A 114 -5.39 7.48 14.58
C PHE A 114 -4.59 8.25 15.65
N ILE A 115 -5.22 9.17 16.38
CA ILE A 115 -4.57 9.97 17.44
C ILE A 115 -4.09 9.07 18.59
N SER A 116 -4.87 8.03 18.94
CA SER A 116 -4.51 7.08 20.01
C SER A 116 -3.30 6.22 19.68
N SER A 117 -2.99 6.00 18.40
CA SER A 117 -1.75 5.33 17.96
C SER A 117 -0.50 6.19 18.19
N LYS A 118 -0.69 7.47 18.53
CA LYS A 118 0.35 8.48 18.87
C LYS A 118 1.44 8.59 17.78
N PRO A 119 1.06 8.84 16.53
CA PRO A 119 2.04 9.09 15.48
C PRO A 119 2.68 10.47 15.66
N ASP A 120 3.92 10.61 15.24
CA ASP A 120 4.61 11.90 15.11
C ASP A 120 4.11 12.67 13.88
N VAL A 121 3.61 11.93 12.88
CA VAL A 121 3.11 12.44 11.61
C VAL A 121 2.06 11.48 11.04
N ALA A 122 1.01 12.02 10.41
CA ALA A 122 0.06 11.27 9.59
C ALA A 122 0.33 11.56 8.10
N ILE A 123 0.42 10.51 7.29
CA ILE A 123 0.56 10.62 5.83
C ILE A 123 -0.82 10.46 5.19
N ASP A 124 -1.24 11.47 4.45
CA ASP A 124 -2.57 11.57 3.86
C ASP A 124 -2.52 11.57 2.33
N SER A 125 -3.35 10.74 1.70
CA SER A 125 -3.45 10.63 0.26
C SER A 125 -4.23 11.80 -0.33
N ILE A 126 -3.74 12.36 -1.44
CA ILE A 126 -4.44 13.34 -2.29
C ILE A 126 -4.43 12.91 -3.75
N ASP A 127 -5.41 13.36 -4.50
CA ASP A 127 -5.57 13.01 -5.93
C ASP A 127 -4.60 13.73 -6.91
N GLY A 128 -3.64 14.50 -6.37
CA GLY A 128 -2.59 15.13 -7.16
C GLY A 128 -3.07 16.31 -8.01
N GLY A 129 -3.64 17.32 -7.38
CA GLY A 129 -4.00 18.59 -8.03
C GLY A 129 -5.47 18.71 -8.44
N LYS A 130 -6.34 17.82 -7.94
CA LYS A 130 -7.79 18.02 -8.08
C LYS A 130 -8.30 19.14 -7.18
N ASN A 131 -9.31 19.86 -7.66
CA ASN A 131 -9.99 20.87 -6.87
C ASN A 131 -10.60 20.21 -5.61
N GLY A 132 -10.16 20.66 -4.44
CA GLY A 132 -10.64 20.14 -3.16
C GLY A 132 -9.57 19.46 -2.30
N ASP A 133 -8.45 18.98 -2.87
CA ASP A 133 -7.39 18.33 -2.12
C ASP A 133 -6.93 19.17 -0.93
N LEU A 134 -6.63 20.46 -1.18
CA LEU A 134 -6.16 21.37 -0.14
C LEU A 134 -7.17 21.54 1.00
N ALA A 135 -8.46 21.69 0.67
CA ALA A 135 -9.53 21.85 1.66
C ALA A 135 -9.72 20.57 2.50
N THR A 136 -9.66 19.41 1.86
CA THR A 136 -9.78 18.11 2.51
C THR A 136 -8.63 17.85 3.47
N VAL A 137 -7.39 18.12 3.04
CA VAL A 137 -6.21 17.93 3.89
C VAL A 137 -6.22 18.92 5.06
N GLN A 138 -6.69 20.17 4.84
CA GLN A 138 -6.82 21.14 5.92
C GLN A 138 -7.88 20.69 6.95
N GLU A 139 -9.03 20.20 6.51
CA GLU A 139 -10.04 19.64 7.41
C GLU A 139 -9.49 18.48 8.24
N ARG A 140 -8.70 17.59 7.62
CA ARG A 140 -8.03 16.50 8.34
C ARG A 140 -7.02 17.04 9.34
N GLN A 141 -6.19 18.02 8.96
CA GLN A 141 -5.26 18.65 9.88
C GLN A 141 -5.97 19.22 11.12
N ASP A 142 -7.10 19.89 10.92
CA ASP A 142 -7.89 20.45 12.03
C ASP A 142 -8.39 19.36 12.99
N LYS A 143 -8.74 18.18 12.48
CA LYS A 143 -9.20 17.02 13.26
C LYS A 143 -8.06 16.26 13.94
N PHE A 144 -6.87 16.20 13.33
CA PHE A 144 -5.68 15.60 13.94
C PHE A 144 -5.03 16.53 15.01
N GLY A 145 -5.42 17.80 15.03
CA GLY A 145 -4.93 18.77 16.03
C GLY A 145 -3.43 19.03 15.90
N GLU A 146 -2.66 18.70 16.93
CA GLU A 146 -1.21 18.94 16.97
C GLU A 146 -0.38 17.93 16.14
N ILE A 147 -0.98 16.81 15.72
CA ILE A 147 -0.30 15.83 14.86
C ILE A 147 -0.25 16.39 13.43
N PRO A 148 0.95 16.63 12.87
CA PRO A 148 1.05 17.11 11.50
C PRO A 148 0.48 16.11 10.50
N VAL A 149 -0.33 16.59 9.55
CA VAL A 149 -0.82 15.84 8.40
C VAL A 149 -0.02 16.26 7.18
N VAL A 150 0.69 15.33 6.57
CA VAL A 150 1.50 15.54 5.37
C VAL A 150 0.78 14.93 4.16
N ALA A 151 0.45 15.77 3.19
CA ALA A 151 -0.20 15.36 1.97
C ALA A 151 0.79 14.73 0.98
N VAL A 152 0.41 13.58 0.44
CA VAL A 152 1.17 12.83 -0.56
C VAL A 152 0.25 12.47 -1.72
N ASN A 153 0.71 12.60 -2.96
CA ASN A 153 -0.07 12.21 -4.12
C ASN A 153 -0.42 10.73 -4.07
N ASP A 154 -1.59 10.40 -4.58
CA ASP A 154 -2.06 9.02 -4.67
C ASP A 154 -1.02 8.12 -5.34
N THR A 155 -0.95 6.89 -4.89
CA THR A 155 0.01 5.87 -5.32
C THR A 155 -0.64 4.80 -6.21
N GLY A 156 -1.82 5.06 -6.74
CA GLY A 156 -2.56 4.12 -7.57
C GLY A 156 -2.05 3.96 -9.01
N ASP A 157 -1.18 4.84 -9.45
CA ASP A 157 -0.58 4.83 -10.79
C ASP A 157 0.91 4.51 -10.68
N VAL A 158 1.30 3.27 -11.02
CA VAL A 158 2.69 2.82 -10.90
C VAL A 158 3.66 3.60 -11.80
N GLU A 159 3.18 4.28 -12.85
CA GLU A 159 4.00 5.17 -13.68
C GLU A 159 4.30 6.52 -13.01
N LYS A 160 3.56 6.88 -11.96
CA LYS A 160 3.70 8.18 -11.26
C LYS A 160 4.04 8.05 -9.78
N ILE A 161 4.03 6.83 -9.25
CA ILE A 161 4.20 6.55 -7.81
C ILE A 161 5.57 6.96 -7.27
N ASP A 162 6.62 6.96 -8.08
CA ASP A 162 8.01 7.14 -7.64
C ASP A 162 8.26 8.48 -6.93
N GLY A 163 7.58 9.53 -7.40
CA GLY A 163 7.64 10.83 -6.74
C GLY A 163 7.11 10.79 -5.30
N SER A 164 6.03 10.05 -5.08
CA SER A 164 5.39 9.87 -3.77
C SER A 164 6.24 9.00 -2.85
N ILE A 165 6.81 7.91 -3.38
CA ILE A 165 7.72 7.02 -2.65
C ILE A 165 8.97 7.79 -2.21
N THR A 166 9.61 8.53 -3.13
CA THR A 166 10.81 9.33 -2.85
C THR A 166 10.53 10.38 -1.79
N PHE A 167 9.41 11.11 -1.92
CA PHE A 167 9.01 12.12 -0.95
C PHE A 167 8.78 11.53 0.45
N MET A 168 8.08 10.40 0.56
CA MET A 168 7.90 9.71 1.84
C MET A 168 9.23 9.22 2.41
N GLY A 169 10.14 8.72 1.57
CA GLY A 169 11.51 8.37 1.96
C GLY A 169 12.26 9.54 2.60
N ASP A 170 12.16 10.73 2.00
CA ASP A 170 12.80 11.96 2.52
C ASP A 170 12.17 12.43 3.84
N VAL A 171 10.86 12.38 3.94
CA VAL A 171 10.13 12.74 5.17
C VAL A 171 10.53 11.85 6.33
N LEU A 172 10.64 10.54 6.08
CA LEU A 172 10.88 9.50 7.10
C LEU A 172 12.35 9.19 7.36
N GLY A 173 13.28 9.70 6.52
CA GLY A 173 14.69 9.32 6.57
C GLY A 173 14.95 7.87 6.09
N ALA A 174 14.15 7.40 5.13
CA ALA A 174 14.17 6.06 4.55
C ALA A 174 14.56 6.07 3.06
N GLN A 175 15.43 7.02 2.65
CA GLN A 175 15.79 7.28 1.26
C GLN A 175 16.33 6.04 0.54
N ASP A 176 17.17 5.24 1.21
CA ASP A 176 17.79 4.06 0.59
C ASP A 176 16.74 3.01 0.23
N LYS A 177 15.76 2.78 1.10
CA LYS A 177 14.66 1.84 0.83
C LYS A 177 13.68 2.38 -0.21
N ALA A 178 13.35 3.67 -0.14
CA ALA A 178 12.54 4.34 -1.14
C ALA A 178 13.18 4.22 -2.53
N LYS A 179 14.51 4.48 -2.62
CA LYS A 179 15.25 4.34 -3.87
C LYS A 179 15.24 2.89 -4.41
N LYS A 180 15.43 1.89 -3.56
CA LYS A 180 15.35 0.50 -4.01
C LYS A 180 13.99 0.17 -4.62
N LEU A 181 12.90 0.68 -4.00
CA LEU A 181 11.54 0.44 -4.48
C LEU A 181 11.29 1.12 -5.82
N THR A 182 11.74 2.37 -5.99
CA THR A 182 11.64 3.07 -7.28
C THR A 182 12.54 2.46 -8.34
N ASP A 183 13.77 2.03 -8.01
CA ASP A 183 14.65 1.32 -8.94
C ASP A 183 14.02 -0.01 -9.43
N PHE A 184 13.34 -0.73 -8.54
CA PHE A 184 12.61 -1.95 -8.91
C PHE A 184 11.43 -1.63 -9.84
N ASN A 185 10.66 -0.59 -9.54
CA ASN A 185 9.57 -0.11 -10.39
C ASN A 185 10.06 0.29 -11.77
N ASP A 186 11.06 1.15 -11.85
CA ASP A 186 11.68 1.62 -13.10
C ASP A 186 12.18 0.47 -13.98
N LYS A 187 12.81 -0.54 -13.37
CA LYS A 187 13.32 -1.72 -14.08
C LYS A 187 12.22 -2.40 -14.88
N TYR A 188 11.11 -2.73 -14.24
CA TYR A 188 10.02 -3.47 -14.87
C TYR A 188 9.12 -2.60 -15.74
N LEU A 189 8.89 -1.35 -15.37
CA LEU A 189 8.18 -0.40 -16.23
C LEU A 189 8.90 -0.16 -17.55
N ASN A 190 10.22 0.07 -17.51
CA ASN A 190 11.01 0.27 -18.74
C ASN A 190 10.96 -0.95 -19.66
N GLU A 191 11.04 -2.16 -19.09
CA GLU A 191 10.95 -3.39 -19.86
C GLU A 191 9.56 -3.57 -20.47
N VAL A 192 8.51 -3.35 -19.67
CA VAL A 192 7.12 -3.45 -20.14
C VAL A 192 6.84 -2.43 -21.21
N HIS A 193 7.23 -1.16 -21.05
CA HIS A 193 7.01 -0.13 -22.07
C HIS A 193 7.70 -0.47 -23.41
N GLN A 194 8.95 -0.99 -23.35
CA GLN A 194 9.67 -1.36 -24.56
C GLN A 194 9.00 -2.52 -25.31
N LYS A 195 8.51 -3.51 -24.59
CA LYS A 195 7.92 -4.72 -25.18
C LYS A 195 6.47 -4.51 -25.58
N SER A 196 5.66 -3.86 -24.73
CA SER A 196 4.24 -3.59 -25.03
C SER A 196 4.05 -2.72 -26.27
N ALA A 197 4.97 -1.77 -26.53
CA ALA A 197 4.95 -0.96 -27.74
C ALA A 197 5.14 -1.78 -29.05
N GLN A 198 5.64 -3.01 -28.95
CA GLN A 198 5.85 -3.91 -30.10
C GLN A 198 4.69 -4.90 -30.29
N ILE A 199 3.74 -4.96 -29.37
CA ILE A 199 2.58 -5.85 -29.42
C ILE A 199 1.58 -5.28 -30.45
N THR A 200 1.41 -5.97 -31.57
CA THR A 200 0.47 -5.60 -32.63
C THR A 200 -0.84 -6.38 -32.57
N ASP A 201 -0.79 -7.59 -32.02
CA ASP A 201 -1.95 -8.47 -31.80
C ASP A 201 -2.21 -8.55 -30.31
N LYS A 202 -3.16 -7.72 -29.84
CA LYS A 202 -3.44 -7.58 -28.42
C LYS A 202 -4.34 -8.73 -27.96
N LYS A 203 -3.90 -9.45 -26.91
CA LYS A 203 -4.75 -10.44 -26.26
C LYS A 203 -5.89 -9.76 -25.50
N THR A 204 -7.08 -10.32 -25.66
CA THR A 204 -8.28 -9.90 -24.95
C THR A 204 -8.26 -10.45 -23.52
N VAL A 205 -8.44 -9.57 -22.53
CA VAL A 205 -8.32 -9.90 -21.11
C VAL A 205 -9.60 -9.51 -20.36
N TYR A 206 -10.14 -10.42 -19.59
CA TYR A 206 -11.23 -10.16 -18.67
C TYR A 206 -10.72 -10.14 -17.23
N TYR A 207 -10.97 -9.05 -16.50
CA TYR A 207 -10.73 -8.99 -15.06
C TYR A 207 -11.99 -9.47 -14.33
N ALA A 208 -11.94 -10.69 -13.76
CA ALA A 208 -13.07 -11.32 -13.10
C ALA A 208 -13.08 -10.99 -11.61
N GLU A 209 -14.08 -10.26 -11.16
CA GLU A 209 -14.31 -9.91 -9.77
C GLU A 209 -15.58 -10.55 -9.20
N GLY A 210 -15.65 -10.58 -7.85
CA GLY A 210 -16.74 -11.23 -7.13
C GLY A 210 -16.66 -12.75 -7.16
N ASN A 211 -17.39 -13.42 -6.26
CA ASN A 211 -17.29 -14.86 -6.08
C ASN A 211 -17.78 -15.67 -7.30
N GLU A 212 -18.59 -15.06 -8.16
CA GLU A 212 -19.10 -15.68 -9.39
C GLU A 212 -18.30 -15.24 -10.64
N GLY A 213 -17.34 -14.33 -10.50
CA GLY A 213 -16.59 -13.76 -11.62
C GLY A 213 -17.42 -12.86 -12.54
N LEU A 214 -18.61 -12.42 -12.10
CA LEU A 214 -19.57 -11.64 -12.90
C LEU A 214 -19.53 -10.14 -12.60
N GLN A 215 -18.44 -9.67 -12.02
CA GLN A 215 -18.11 -8.25 -11.87
C GLN A 215 -16.78 -7.97 -12.54
N THR A 216 -16.55 -6.73 -12.97
CA THR A 216 -15.32 -6.32 -13.65
C THR A 216 -15.09 -4.84 -13.49
N ASP A 217 -13.86 -4.40 -13.64
CA ASP A 217 -13.49 -3.01 -13.75
C ASP A 217 -13.13 -2.61 -15.19
N LEU A 218 -13.45 -1.36 -15.54
CA LEU A 218 -13.31 -0.85 -16.90
C LEU A 218 -11.85 -0.58 -17.24
N SER A 219 -11.54 -0.61 -18.54
CA SER A 219 -10.29 -0.04 -19.06
C SER A 219 -10.15 1.42 -18.60
N GLY A 220 -8.95 1.80 -18.20
CA GLY A 220 -8.64 3.13 -17.67
C GLY A 220 -9.07 3.36 -16.20
N SER A 221 -9.67 2.37 -15.52
CA SER A 221 -9.79 2.38 -14.06
C SER A 221 -8.46 1.96 -13.42
N TYR A 222 -8.21 2.39 -12.19
CA TYR A 222 -7.03 1.93 -11.43
C TYR A 222 -7.03 0.41 -11.21
N HIS A 223 -8.19 -0.24 -11.18
CA HIS A 223 -8.34 -1.67 -10.95
C HIS A 223 -8.11 -2.54 -12.21
N GLY A 224 -8.30 -1.98 -13.42
CA GLY A 224 -7.99 -2.64 -14.69
C GLY A 224 -6.69 -2.21 -15.34
N TYR A 225 -6.00 -1.26 -14.73
CA TYR A 225 -4.90 -0.51 -15.32
C TYR A 225 -3.71 -1.36 -15.76
N LEU A 226 -3.32 -2.38 -14.99
CA LEU A 226 -2.17 -3.22 -15.32
C LEU A 226 -2.36 -3.99 -16.64
N ILE A 227 -3.60 -4.31 -17.03
CA ILE A 227 -3.90 -4.98 -18.30
C ILE A 227 -3.48 -4.06 -19.46
N ASP A 228 -3.92 -2.81 -19.41
CA ASP A 228 -3.63 -1.82 -20.47
C ASP A 228 -2.13 -1.49 -20.50
N LEU A 229 -1.49 -1.35 -19.34
CA LEU A 229 -0.06 -1.03 -19.19
C LEU A 229 0.83 -2.06 -19.89
N VAL A 230 0.55 -3.34 -19.74
CA VAL A 230 1.35 -4.42 -20.34
C VAL A 230 0.98 -4.70 -21.79
N GLY A 231 0.04 -3.93 -22.37
CA GLY A 231 -0.36 -4.03 -23.78
C GLY A 231 -1.53 -4.99 -24.04
N GLY A 232 -2.22 -5.49 -23.00
CA GLY A 232 -3.46 -6.25 -23.16
C GLY A 232 -4.63 -5.37 -23.58
N GLU A 233 -5.75 -5.98 -23.97
CA GLU A 233 -7.02 -5.31 -24.25
C GLU A 233 -8.04 -5.74 -23.20
N ASN A 234 -8.40 -4.86 -22.26
CA ASN A 234 -9.47 -5.10 -21.33
C ASN A 234 -10.82 -5.14 -22.07
N VAL A 235 -11.49 -6.32 -22.08
CA VAL A 235 -12.76 -6.53 -22.83
C VAL A 235 -13.90 -5.64 -22.34
N ALA A 236 -13.80 -5.09 -21.12
CA ALA A 236 -14.78 -4.19 -20.54
C ALA A 236 -14.65 -2.73 -21.06
N ASN A 237 -13.74 -2.44 -21.99
CA ASN A 237 -13.54 -1.13 -22.61
C ASN A 237 -14.80 -0.56 -23.29
N SER A 238 -15.70 -1.44 -23.73
CA SER A 238 -16.96 -1.09 -24.40
C SER A 238 -18.11 -0.73 -23.47
N LEU A 239 -17.95 -0.96 -22.16
CA LEU A 239 -18.97 -0.63 -21.17
C LEU A 239 -18.89 0.86 -20.80
N SER A 240 -20.04 1.51 -20.69
CA SER A 240 -20.09 2.88 -20.20
C SER A 240 -19.91 2.90 -18.69
N GLN A 241 -19.07 3.82 -18.19
CA GLN A 241 -19.01 4.09 -16.75
C GLN A 241 -20.39 4.51 -16.23
N GLY A 242 -21.03 3.64 -15.44
CA GLY A 242 -21.97 4.09 -14.46
C GLY A 242 -21.21 4.77 -13.31
N ASN A 243 -21.85 5.68 -12.57
CA ASN A 243 -21.29 6.35 -11.37
C ASN A 243 -21.04 5.37 -10.20
N THR A 244 -20.30 4.29 -10.42
CA THR A 244 -20.01 3.28 -9.40
C THR A 244 -18.53 3.27 -9.08
N SER A 245 -18.22 3.51 -7.82
CA SER A 245 -16.88 3.29 -7.23
C SER A 245 -16.58 1.81 -6.97
N SER A 246 -17.46 0.91 -7.39
CA SER A 246 -17.34 -0.55 -7.30
C SER A 246 -17.57 -1.15 -8.67
N GLY A 247 -16.91 -2.28 -8.96
CA GLY A 247 -16.93 -2.96 -10.24
C GLY A 247 -18.28 -3.07 -10.94
N VAL A 248 -18.27 -3.10 -12.25
CA VAL A 248 -19.47 -3.17 -13.08
C VAL A 248 -19.96 -4.61 -13.16
N GLN A 249 -21.26 -4.82 -12.87
CA GLN A 249 -21.90 -6.13 -13.02
C GLN A 249 -22.05 -6.48 -14.51
N VAL A 250 -21.63 -7.68 -14.90
CA VAL A 250 -21.77 -8.23 -16.25
C VAL A 250 -22.54 -9.54 -16.24
N SER A 251 -23.20 -9.84 -17.36
CA SER A 251 -23.87 -11.14 -17.53
C SER A 251 -22.94 -12.17 -18.16
N MET A 252 -23.23 -13.45 -17.92
CA MET A 252 -22.48 -14.54 -18.57
C MET A 252 -22.59 -14.48 -20.10
N GLU A 253 -23.74 -14.05 -20.65
CA GLU A 253 -23.90 -13.85 -22.10
C GLU A 253 -22.94 -12.80 -22.65
N GLN A 254 -22.67 -11.75 -21.86
CA GLN A 254 -21.71 -10.74 -22.27
C GLN A 254 -20.27 -11.28 -22.25
N ILE A 255 -19.92 -12.10 -21.25
CA ILE A 255 -18.60 -12.74 -21.15
C ILE A 255 -18.41 -13.74 -22.31
N ILE A 256 -19.44 -14.54 -22.62
CA ILE A 256 -19.44 -15.45 -23.78
C ILE A 256 -19.26 -14.68 -25.09
N LYS A 257 -19.87 -13.51 -25.22
CA LYS A 257 -19.73 -12.66 -26.41
C LYS A 257 -18.33 -12.05 -26.53
N TRP A 258 -17.69 -11.71 -25.40
CA TRP A 258 -16.31 -11.23 -25.39
C TRP A 258 -15.31 -12.35 -25.69
N ASP A 259 -15.58 -13.56 -25.18
CA ASP A 259 -14.75 -14.75 -25.26
C ASP A 259 -13.27 -14.45 -25.00
N PRO A 260 -12.91 -13.94 -23.80
CA PRO A 260 -11.57 -13.49 -23.51
C PRO A 260 -10.54 -14.62 -23.64
N GLU A 261 -9.35 -14.26 -24.14
CA GLU A 261 -8.20 -15.18 -24.26
C GLU A 261 -7.51 -15.39 -22.92
N VAL A 262 -7.58 -14.40 -22.01
CA VAL A 262 -6.98 -14.44 -20.67
C VAL A 262 -8.01 -13.96 -19.64
N ILE A 263 -8.06 -14.61 -18.49
CA ILE A 263 -8.80 -14.15 -17.31
C ILE A 263 -7.81 -13.90 -16.19
N ILE A 264 -7.88 -12.71 -15.58
CA ILE A 264 -7.19 -12.39 -14.34
C ILE A 264 -8.25 -12.23 -13.25
N THR A 265 -7.97 -12.72 -12.05
CA THR A 265 -8.85 -12.54 -10.89
C THR A 265 -8.04 -12.29 -9.63
N ALA A 266 -8.61 -11.54 -8.70
CA ALA A 266 -8.13 -11.41 -7.33
C ALA A 266 -9.02 -12.18 -6.34
N ASN A 267 -9.93 -13.01 -6.83
CA ASN A 267 -10.88 -13.76 -6.00
C ASN A 267 -10.55 -15.26 -5.98
N PRO A 268 -10.04 -15.80 -4.85
CA PRO A 268 -9.70 -17.22 -4.73
C PRO A 268 -10.90 -18.16 -4.88
N ASP A 269 -12.11 -17.76 -4.43
CA ASP A 269 -13.32 -18.58 -4.53
C ASP A 269 -13.75 -18.75 -6.00
N PHE A 270 -13.63 -17.71 -6.80
CA PHE A 270 -13.87 -17.79 -8.23
C PHE A 270 -12.81 -18.67 -8.90
N TYR A 271 -11.54 -18.46 -8.63
CA TYR A 271 -10.44 -19.23 -9.21
C TYR A 271 -10.55 -20.72 -8.92
N ALA A 272 -10.91 -21.08 -7.69
CA ALA A 272 -11.05 -22.48 -7.28
C ALA A 272 -12.14 -23.25 -8.05
N LYS A 273 -13.16 -22.55 -8.56
CA LYS A 273 -14.32 -23.20 -9.22
C LYS A 273 -14.41 -22.98 -10.72
N VAL A 274 -13.72 -21.98 -11.31
CA VAL A 274 -13.89 -21.58 -12.71
C VAL A 274 -13.71 -22.74 -13.70
N TYR A 275 -12.78 -23.66 -13.44
CA TYR A 275 -12.53 -24.82 -14.30
C TYR A 275 -13.57 -25.95 -14.15
N SER A 276 -14.35 -25.95 -13.07
CA SER A 276 -15.40 -26.95 -12.81
C SER A 276 -16.82 -26.43 -13.08
N ASP A 277 -17.00 -25.14 -13.28
CA ASP A 277 -18.28 -24.51 -13.55
C ASP A 277 -18.63 -24.63 -15.05
N PRO A 278 -19.73 -25.36 -15.42
CA PRO A 278 -20.12 -25.53 -16.80
C PRO A 278 -20.39 -24.21 -17.55
N SER A 279 -20.75 -23.14 -16.83
CA SER A 279 -21.05 -21.83 -17.43
C SER A 279 -19.79 -21.19 -18.06
N TRP A 280 -18.61 -21.49 -17.50
CA TRP A 280 -17.33 -20.97 -17.94
C TRP A 280 -16.60 -21.90 -18.92
N ALA A 281 -16.99 -23.18 -19.02
CA ALA A 281 -16.30 -24.19 -19.82
C ALA A 281 -16.17 -23.85 -21.31
N GLY A 282 -17.05 -22.97 -21.83
CA GLY A 282 -17.04 -22.49 -23.20
C GLY A 282 -16.04 -21.36 -23.51
N ILE A 283 -15.52 -20.67 -22.50
CA ILE A 283 -14.65 -19.51 -22.63
C ILE A 283 -13.24 -19.93 -23.05
N THR A 284 -12.63 -19.21 -23.98
CA THR A 284 -11.31 -19.52 -24.55
C THR A 284 -10.24 -19.57 -23.46
N ALA A 285 -10.17 -18.60 -22.54
CA ALA A 285 -9.22 -18.59 -21.43
C ALA A 285 -9.34 -19.85 -20.55
N VAL A 286 -10.56 -20.32 -20.27
CA VAL A 286 -10.78 -21.51 -19.43
C VAL A 286 -10.36 -22.78 -20.16
N LYS A 287 -10.65 -22.91 -21.46
CA LYS A 287 -10.23 -24.05 -22.28
C LYS A 287 -8.71 -24.18 -22.38
N ASN A 288 -8.04 -23.05 -22.46
CA ASN A 288 -6.58 -22.99 -22.63
C ASN A 288 -5.83 -23.01 -21.28
N HIS A 289 -6.53 -22.95 -20.15
CA HIS A 289 -5.94 -22.77 -18.83
C HIS A 289 -5.24 -21.42 -18.60
N ASP A 290 -5.67 -20.36 -19.31
CA ASP A 290 -5.17 -19.00 -19.20
C ASP A 290 -6.00 -18.18 -18.19
N VAL A 291 -6.26 -18.75 -17.01
CA VAL A 291 -6.90 -18.06 -15.88
C VAL A 291 -5.89 -17.92 -14.76
N TYR A 292 -5.68 -16.71 -14.30
CA TYR A 292 -4.64 -16.37 -13.32
C TYR A 292 -5.22 -15.72 -12.06
N LEU A 293 -4.79 -16.22 -10.90
CA LEU A 293 -5.09 -15.63 -9.59
C LEU A 293 -3.95 -14.73 -9.16
N SER A 294 -4.22 -13.44 -9.01
CA SER A 294 -3.22 -12.54 -8.44
C SER A 294 -2.76 -13.04 -7.06
N PRO A 295 -1.45 -13.10 -6.76
CA PRO A 295 -0.98 -13.33 -5.40
C PRO A 295 -1.58 -12.31 -4.43
N GLN A 296 -2.04 -12.78 -3.23
CA GLN A 296 -2.87 -11.99 -2.32
C GLN A 296 -2.12 -11.43 -1.11
N SER A 297 -1.01 -12.06 -0.72
CA SER A 297 -0.41 -11.84 0.60
C SER A 297 1.03 -11.33 0.52
N PRO A 298 1.45 -10.38 1.40
CA PRO A 298 0.62 -9.70 2.39
C PRO A 298 -0.25 -8.60 1.79
N PHE A 299 -0.06 -8.23 0.51
CA PHE A 299 -0.88 -7.31 -0.27
C PHE A 299 -1.11 -7.89 -1.67
N ASN A 300 -2.32 -7.72 -2.18
CA ASN A 300 -2.66 -8.16 -3.53
C ASN A 300 -1.80 -7.45 -4.59
N TRP A 301 -1.30 -8.20 -5.57
CA TRP A 301 -0.38 -7.64 -6.58
C TRP A 301 -1.08 -6.88 -7.71
N PHE A 302 -2.40 -7.04 -7.85
CA PHE A 302 -3.09 -6.55 -9.04
C PHE A 302 -3.80 -5.22 -8.84
N ASP A 303 -4.59 -5.05 -7.74
CA ASP A 303 -5.45 -3.87 -7.62
C ASP A 303 -5.82 -3.40 -6.21
N ARG A 304 -5.87 -4.27 -5.18
CA ARG A 304 -6.39 -3.91 -3.86
C ARG A 304 -5.39 -4.24 -2.72
N PRO A 305 -4.91 -3.20 -1.99
CA PRO A 305 -5.15 -1.78 -2.25
C PRO A 305 -4.50 -1.33 -3.55
N VAL A 306 -5.06 -0.31 -4.20
CA VAL A 306 -4.39 0.33 -5.34
C VAL A 306 -3.17 1.07 -4.80
N GLY A 307 -1.95 0.68 -5.20
CA GLY A 307 -0.74 1.25 -4.60
C GLY A 307 0.56 0.53 -4.97
N ALA A 308 1.57 0.69 -4.11
CA ALA A 308 2.92 0.17 -4.35
C ALA A 308 3.01 -1.36 -4.45
N ASN A 309 2.03 -2.09 -3.92
CA ASN A 309 1.90 -3.54 -4.11
C ASN A 309 1.74 -3.93 -5.59
N MET A 310 1.22 -3.02 -6.42
CA MET A 310 1.07 -3.25 -7.86
C MET A 310 2.40 -3.20 -8.62
N ILE A 311 3.48 -2.72 -8.02
CA ILE A 311 4.81 -2.67 -8.64
C ILE A 311 5.29 -4.08 -9.05
N ILE A 312 5.17 -5.08 -8.19
CA ILE A 312 5.46 -6.49 -8.54
C ILE A 312 4.38 -7.08 -9.47
N GLY A 313 3.18 -6.53 -9.42
CA GLY A 313 2.08 -6.89 -10.32
C GLY A 313 2.36 -6.57 -11.78
N VAL A 314 3.20 -5.56 -12.09
CA VAL A 314 3.57 -5.20 -13.47
C VAL A 314 4.22 -6.37 -14.20
N PRO A 315 5.38 -6.92 -13.77
CA PRO A 315 6.01 -8.05 -14.45
C PRO A 315 5.16 -9.33 -14.35
N TRP A 316 4.41 -9.54 -13.26
CA TRP A 316 3.51 -10.68 -13.12
C TRP A 316 2.39 -10.64 -14.18
N THR A 317 1.70 -9.52 -14.34
CA THR A 317 0.64 -9.34 -15.33
C THR A 317 1.17 -9.51 -16.75
N ALA A 318 2.37 -8.97 -17.02
CA ALA A 318 3.05 -9.13 -18.31
C ALA A 318 3.30 -10.61 -18.65
N LYS A 319 3.79 -11.39 -17.67
CA LYS A 319 4.00 -12.84 -17.82
C LYS A 319 2.70 -13.61 -18.02
N CYS A 320 1.63 -13.26 -17.30
CA CYS A 320 0.32 -13.91 -17.44
C CYS A 320 -0.25 -13.72 -18.86
N ILE A 321 -0.14 -12.50 -19.41
CA ILE A 321 -0.76 -12.18 -20.69
C ILE A 321 0.15 -12.57 -21.87
N TYR A 322 1.45 -12.36 -21.77
CA TYR A 322 2.41 -12.54 -22.87
C TYR A 322 3.67 -13.30 -22.41
N PRO A 323 3.55 -14.58 -21.96
CA PRO A 323 4.68 -15.34 -21.45
C PRO A 323 5.87 -15.40 -22.43
N ASP A 324 5.61 -15.56 -23.73
CA ASP A 324 6.63 -15.63 -24.77
C ASP A 324 7.42 -14.31 -24.94
N GLN A 325 6.77 -13.15 -24.82
CA GLN A 325 7.39 -11.85 -24.96
C GLN A 325 8.27 -11.47 -23.76
N TYR A 326 7.93 -12.03 -22.59
CA TYR A 326 8.59 -11.70 -21.31
C TYR A 326 9.38 -12.89 -20.73
N GLN A 327 9.90 -13.81 -21.60
CA GLN A 327 10.67 -14.99 -21.17
C GLN A 327 11.90 -14.66 -20.33
N ASP A 328 12.52 -13.51 -20.56
CA ASP A 328 13.71 -13.00 -19.89
C ASP A 328 13.45 -12.47 -18.47
N ILE A 329 12.20 -12.31 -18.07
CA ILE A 329 11.85 -11.99 -16.68
C ILE A 329 11.88 -13.28 -15.84
N ASP A 330 12.86 -13.40 -14.93
CA ASP A 330 12.87 -14.42 -13.86
C ASP A 330 11.92 -13.96 -12.74
N MET A 331 10.65 -14.37 -12.84
CA MET A 331 9.64 -14.02 -11.84
C MET A 331 9.95 -14.61 -10.45
N ILE A 332 10.64 -15.74 -10.36
CA ILE A 332 11.02 -16.30 -9.07
C ILE A 332 12.00 -15.37 -8.35
N SER A 333 13.04 -14.94 -9.07
CA SER A 333 14.02 -13.99 -8.51
C SER A 333 13.38 -12.62 -8.19
N ALA A 334 12.49 -12.11 -9.06
CA ALA A 334 11.75 -10.88 -8.81
C ALA A 334 10.88 -10.98 -7.54
N THR A 335 10.19 -12.10 -7.35
CA THR A 335 9.37 -12.36 -6.16
C THR A 335 10.23 -12.41 -4.90
N GLN A 336 11.38 -13.13 -4.94
CA GLN A 336 12.30 -13.18 -3.79
C GLN A 336 12.86 -11.81 -3.43
N GLU A 337 13.29 -11.02 -4.43
CA GLU A 337 13.78 -9.65 -4.24
C GLU A 337 12.70 -8.76 -3.61
N PHE A 338 11.49 -8.79 -4.17
CA PHE A 338 10.40 -7.93 -3.70
C PHE A 338 9.97 -8.25 -2.26
N TYR A 339 9.83 -9.54 -1.94
CA TYR A 339 9.47 -9.96 -0.58
C TYR A 339 10.57 -9.66 0.44
N GLY A 340 11.82 -9.94 0.11
CA GLY A 340 12.96 -9.67 0.99
C GLY A 340 13.14 -8.18 1.26
N ASP A 341 13.16 -7.36 0.22
CA ASP A 341 13.44 -5.93 0.35
C ASP A 341 12.24 -5.11 0.87
N PHE A 342 10.98 -5.48 0.49
CA PHE A 342 9.82 -4.62 0.73
C PHE A 342 8.72 -5.25 1.60
N TYR A 343 8.60 -6.57 1.64
CA TYR A 343 7.70 -7.25 2.58
C TYR A 343 8.44 -7.82 3.79
N HIS A 344 9.79 -7.72 3.79
CA HIS A 344 10.65 -8.07 4.93
C HIS A 344 10.60 -9.56 5.31
N VAL A 345 10.34 -10.42 4.33
CA VAL A 345 10.30 -11.87 4.45
C VAL A 345 11.16 -12.50 3.38
N ASP A 346 12.17 -13.23 3.78
CA ASP A 346 13.05 -13.96 2.87
C ASP A 346 12.35 -15.25 2.40
N LEU A 347 11.90 -15.26 1.15
CA LEU A 347 11.37 -16.47 0.53
C LEU A 347 12.49 -17.33 -0.03
N THR A 348 12.42 -18.63 0.21
CA THR A 348 13.23 -19.59 -0.56
C THR A 348 12.78 -19.60 -2.02
N ARG A 349 13.67 -20.03 -2.94
CA ARG A 349 13.31 -20.19 -4.35
C ARG A 349 12.10 -21.13 -4.54
N ALA A 350 11.98 -22.16 -3.68
CA ALA A 350 10.86 -23.10 -3.74
C ALA A 350 9.52 -22.45 -3.34
N GLU A 351 9.52 -21.61 -2.30
CA GLU A 351 8.32 -20.87 -1.87
C GLU A 351 7.89 -19.83 -2.90
N ALA A 352 8.82 -19.04 -3.42
CA ALA A 352 8.53 -18.08 -4.49
C ALA A 352 8.00 -18.77 -5.76
N LYS A 353 8.60 -19.91 -6.16
CA LYS A 353 8.12 -20.73 -7.27
C LYS A 353 6.71 -21.24 -7.01
N GLN A 354 6.43 -21.80 -5.82
CA GLN A 354 5.11 -22.33 -5.48
C GLN A 354 4.03 -21.25 -5.54
N MET A 355 4.30 -20.06 -5.00
CA MET A 355 3.38 -18.91 -5.08
C MET A 355 2.99 -18.56 -6.53
N LEU A 356 3.96 -18.59 -7.43
CA LEU A 356 3.73 -18.31 -8.86
C LEU A 356 2.96 -19.43 -9.55
N LEU A 357 3.23 -20.69 -9.21
CA LEU A 357 2.44 -21.84 -9.69
C LEU A 357 1.00 -21.79 -9.20
N ASP A 358 0.79 -21.43 -7.92
CA ASP A 358 -0.54 -21.27 -7.33
C ASP A 358 -1.31 -20.10 -7.97
N SER A 359 -0.60 -19.11 -8.52
CA SER A 359 -1.20 -18.03 -9.30
C SER A 359 -1.64 -18.44 -10.72
N GLY A 360 -1.31 -19.65 -11.16
CA GLY A 360 -1.66 -20.20 -12.48
C GLY A 360 -0.57 -20.06 -13.53
N ILE A 361 0.59 -19.44 -13.24
CA ILE A 361 1.70 -19.38 -14.20
C ILE A 361 2.27 -20.79 -14.40
N ALA A 362 2.42 -21.20 -15.66
CA ALA A 362 2.97 -22.52 -15.98
C ALA A 362 4.47 -22.61 -15.58
N GLU A 363 4.93 -23.80 -15.16
CA GLU A 363 6.30 -24.01 -14.72
C GLU A 363 7.35 -23.62 -15.78
N LEU A 364 7.03 -23.78 -17.04
CA LEU A 364 7.94 -23.46 -18.16
C LEU A 364 8.04 -21.94 -18.43
N ASP A 365 7.14 -21.15 -17.87
CA ASP A 365 7.09 -19.69 -18.03
C ASP A 365 7.70 -18.93 -16.84
N LEU A 366 8.17 -19.64 -15.82
CA LEU A 366 8.85 -19.09 -14.65
C LEU A 366 10.34 -18.84 -14.94
#